data_88bafee71c682d83caacffda14cd4548
#
_entry.id   88bafee71c682d83caacffda14cd4548
#
_cell.length_a   1.000
_cell.length_b   1.000
_cell.length_c   1.000
_cell.angle_alpha   90.00
_cell.angle_beta   90.00
_cell.angle_gamma   90.00
#
_symmetry.space_group_name_H-M   'P 1'
#
loop_
_entity.id
_entity.type
_entity.pdbx_description
1 polymer ?
#
loop_
_entity_poly.entity_id
_entity_poly.type
_entity_poly.pdbx_seq_one_letter_code
_entity_poly.pdbx_strand_id
1 'polypeptide(L)'
;EDVKYVLSSHFQGTPYDPYAAYGDKSMKGAFRSIGINRNDFVAVLQLRPGVEKDSSAVEWIAYASNAFNTLAPFYPMVDETPEYLSNTTGDASTENFYWASRMIAAMTDASYSRSVFHAERYQESVMAKSHQILNRYDALLNKETDPAKRQEIRQRANEEVASMLKKEATDT
;
A
#
# COMPACT_ATOMS: atom_id res chain seq x y z
N GLU A 1 1.53 2.48 -10.77
CA GLU A 1 0.48 3.50 -10.52
C GLU A 1 -0.85 3.11 -11.17
N ASP A 2 -0.87 2.77 -12.47
CA ASP A 2 -2.11 2.44 -13.21
C ASP A 2 -2.92 1.30 -12.56
N VAL A 3 -2.24 0.23 -12.11
CA VAL A 3 -2.90 -0.88 -11.42
C VAL A 3 -3.55 -0.41 -10.12
N LYS A 4 -2.86 0.42 -9.32
CA LYS A 4 -3.42 1.00 -8.09
C LYS A 4 -4.65 1.85 -8.40
N TYR A 5 -4.57 2.70 -9.43
CA TYR A 5 -5.68 3.55 -9.86
C TYR A 5 -6.92 2.73 -10.24
N VAL A 6 -6.76 1.69 -11.06
CA VAL A 6 -7.86 0.81 -11.48
C VAL A 6 -8.47 0.08 -10.28
N LEU A 7 -7.64 -0.52 -9.41
CA LEU A 7 -8.11 -1.26 -8.25
C LEU A 7 -8.75 -0.37 -7.17
N SER A 8 -8.45 0.93 -7.17
CA SER A 8 -9.02 1.92 -6.26
C SER A 8 -10.24 2.64 -6.85
N SER A 9 -10.61 2.35 -8.07
CA SER A 9 -11.69 3.08 -8.78
C SER A 9 -13.01 2.93 -8.03
N HIS A 10 -13.59 4.07 -7.67
CA HIS A 10 -14.88 4.20 -7.01
C HIS A 10 -15.83 5.16 -7.74
N PHE A 11 -15.66 5.27 -9.06
CA PHE A 11 -16.41 6.20 -9.92
C PHE A 11 -16.12 7.67 -9.59
N GLN A 12 -14.93 7.97 -9.09
CA GLN A 12 -14.51 9.31 -8.69
C GLN A 12 -14.76 10.32 -9.83
N GLY A 13 -15.29 11.47 -9.45
CA GLY A 13 -15.64 12.54 -10.40
C GLY A 13 -16.93 12.31 -11.18
N THR A 14 -17.70 11.26 -10.85
CA THR A 14 -18.99 10.97 -11.51
C THR A 14 -20.16 11.03 -10.50
N PRO A 15 -21.43 11.12 -10.97
CA PRO A 15 -22.59 11.04 -10.08
C PRO A 15 -22.73 9.72 -9.32
N TYR A 16 -22.04 8.68 -9.73
CA TYR A 16 -22.09 7.33 -9.12
C TYR A 16 -21.09 7.14 -7.97
N ASP A 17 -20.21 8.11 -7.75
CA ASP A 17 -19.24 8.08 -6.68
C ASP A 17 -19.90 8.01 -5.31
N PRO A 18 -19.77 6.91 -4.54
CA PRO A 18 -20.40 6.76 -3.24
C PRO A 18 -19.94 7.78 -2.21
N TYR A 19 -18.75 8.36 -2.40
CA TYR A 19 -18.15 9.32 -1.48
C TYR A 19 -18.41 10.79 -1.85
N ALA A 20 -18.83 11.07 -3.07
CA ALA A 20 -19.00 12.44 -3.54
C ALA A 20 -19.98 13.24 -2.68
N ALA A 21 -19.60 14.47 -2.33
CA ALA A 21 -20.48 15.41 -1.62
C ALA A 21 -21.50 16.10 -2.54
N TYR A 22 -21.31 15.98 -3.85
CA TYR A 22 -22.11 16.64 -4.90
C TYR A 22 -22.93 15.63 -5.70
N GLY A 23 -23.86 16.15 -6.51
CA GLY A 23 -24.66 15.35 -7.42
C GLY A 23 -25.96 14.82 -6.78
N ASP A 24 -26.73 14.08 -7.58
CA ASP A 24 -27.97 13.44 -7.13
C ASP A 24 -27.65 12.29 -6.17
N LYS A 25 -28.14 12.41 -4.94
CA LYS A 25 -27.93 11.40 -3.90
C LYS A 25 -28.51 10.04 -4.25
N SER A 26 -29.52 9.98 -5.13
CA SER A 26 -30.12 8.72 -5.58
C SER A 26 -29.18 7.89 -6.46
N MET A 27 -28.19 8.53 -7.09
CA MET A 27 -27.21 7.88 -7.97
C MET A 27 -25.97 7.37 -7.22
N LYS A 28 -25.75 7.85 -5.99
CA LYS A 28 -24.58 7.43 -5.20
C LYS A 28 -24.65 5.95 -4.85
N GLY A 29 -23.59 5.23 -5.20
CA GLY A 29 -23.52 3.81 -4.91
C GLY A 29 -24.53 2.96 -5.70
N ALA A 30 -25.17 3.50 -6.75
CA ALA A 30 -26.05 2.75 -7.63
C ALA A 30 -25.35 1.55 -8.29
N PHE A 31 -24.04 1.67 -8.49
CA PHE A 31 -23.18 0.60 -8.99
C PHE A 31 -22.09 0.27 -7.98
N ARG A 32 -21.75 -1.02 -7.89
CA ARG A 32 -20.65 -1.48 -7.05
C ARG A 32 -19.33 -1.11 -7.70
N SER A 33 -18.52 -0.31 -7.02
CA SER A 33 -17.17 0.05 -7.48
C SER A 33 -16.16 -1.07 -7.26
N ILE A 34 -15.03 -1.04 -7.96
CA ILE A 34 -13.88 -1.90 -7.71
C ILE A 34 -13.25 -1.56 -6.36
N GLY A 35 -12.94 -0.27 -6.15
CA GLY A 35 -12.43 0.27 -4.90
C GLY A 35 -13.54 0.50 -3.89
N ILE A 36 -14.07 -0.58 -3.33
CA ILE A 36 -15.11 -0.51 -2.31
C ILE A 36 -14.49 -0.36 -0.91
N ASN A 37 -15.17 0.39 -0.01
CA ASN A 37 -14.71 0.62 1.37
C ASN A 37 -14.57 -0.65 2.23
N ARG A 38 -15.12 -1.77 1.79
CA ARG A 38 -15.08 -3.07 2.48
C ARG A 38 -13.98 -4.01 1.99
N ASN A 39 -13.10 -3.53 1.13
CA ASN A 39 -11.93 -4.32 0.76
C ASN A 39 -11.04 -4.52 1.99
N ASP A 40 -10.55 -5.74 2.17
CA ASP A 40 -9.68 -6.10 3.28
C ASP A 40 -8.21 -6.17 2.88
N PHE A 41 -7.95 -6.55 1.64
CA PHE A 41 -6.61 -6.83 1.15
C PHE A 41 -6.53 -6.69 -0.36
N VAL A 42 -5.40 -6.14 -0.83
CA VAL A 42 -5.00 -6.16 -2.24
C VAL A 42 -3.53 -6.52 -2.33
N ALA A 43 -3.21 -7.49 -3.18
CA ALA A 43 -1.84 -7.79 -3.56
C ALA A 43 -1.66 -7.68 -5.08
N VAL A 44 -0.52 -7.15 -5.50
CA VAL A 44 -0.08 -7.11 -6.89
C VAL A 44 1.28 -7.77 -6.97
N LEU A 45 1.37 -8.88 -7.68
CA LEU A 45 2.62 -9.59 -7.91
C LEU A 45 3.27 -9.06 -9.19
N GLN A 46 4.43 -8.43 -9.04
CA GLN A 46 5.21 -7.90 -10.15
C GLN A 46 6.40 -8.79 -10.44
N LEU A 47 6.52 -9.25 -11.69
CA LEU A 47 7.72 -9.91 -12.21
C LEU A 47 8.48 -8.93 -13.10
N ARG A 48 9.77 -8.76 -12.83
CA ARG A 48 10.63 -7.79 -13.54
C ARG A 48 11.61 -8.52 -14.45
N PRO A 49 11.38 -8.51 -15.78
CA PRO A 49 12.30 -9.15 -16.73
C PRO A 49 13.66 -8.44 -16.73
N GLY A 50 14.72 -9.21 -16.89
CA GLY A 50 16.11 -8.67 -16.91
C GLY A 50 16.72 -8.39 -15.54
N VAL A 51 16.01 -8.70 -14.45
CA VAL A 51 16.52 -8.67 -13.07
C VAL A 51 16.90 -10.09 -12.63
N GLU A 52 17.90 -10.23 -11.77
CA GLU A 52 18.29 -11.52 -11.20
C GLU A 52 17.10 -12.22 -10.54
N LYS A 53 17.03 -13.54 -10.72
CA LYS A 53 15.87 -14.37 -10.37
C LYS A 53 15.41 -14.18 -8.91
N ASP A 54 16.33 -14.05 -7.98
CA ASP A 54 16.06 -13.93 -6.54
C ASP A 54 15.52 -12.54 -6.12
N SER A 55 15.59 -11.55 -6.99
CA SER A 55 15.09 -10.19 -6.80
C SER A 55 14.13 -9.73 -7.90
N SER A 56 13.81 -10.60 -8.86
CA SER A 56 12.91 -10.28 -9.97
C SER A 56 11.45 -10.10 -9.54
N ALA A 57 11.02 -10.78 -8.48
CA ALA A 57 9.67 -10.66 -7.94
C ALA A 57 9.59 -9.56 -6.88
N VAL A 58 8.53 -8.76 -6.95
CA VAL A 58 8.13 -7.80 -5.91
C VAL A 58 6.65 -7.97 -5.65
N GLU A 59 6.26 -8.10 -4.40
CA GLU A 59 4.89 -8.13 -3.96
C GLU A 59 4.49 -6.75 -3.44
N TRP A 60 3.44 -6.16 -4.01
CA TRP A 60 2.86 -4.91 -3.56
C TRP A 60 1.61 -5.19 -2.74
N ILE A 61 1.58 -4.77 -1.49
CA ILE A 61 0.53 -5.10 -0.54
C ILE A 61 -0.17 -3.84 -0.06
N ALA A 62 -1.51 -3.89 0.03
CA ALA A 62 -2.34 -2.92 0.74
C ALA A 62 -3.36 -3.66 1.62
N TYR A 63 -3.56 -3.19 2.85
CA TYR A 63 -4.63 -3.62 3.72
C TYR A 63 -5.78 -2.62 3.75
N ALA A 64 -6.97 -3.09 4.13
CA ALA A 64 -8.21 -2.34 4.18
C ALA A 64 -8.62 -1.75 2.83
N SER A 65 -9.47 -0.73 2.81
CA SER A 65 -9.95 -0.12 1.59
C SER A 65 -8.82 0.47 0.76
N ASN A 66 -8.57 -0.11 -0.40
CA ASN A 66 -7.55 0.35 -1.33
C ASN A 66 -7.85 1.71 -1.99
N ALA A 67 -9.11 2.20 -1.87
CA ALA A 67 -9.43 3.57 -2.25
C ALA A 67 -8.70 4.59 -1.36
N PHE A 68 -8.46 4.26 -0.08
CA PHE A 68 -7.87 5.16 0.92
C PHE A 68 -6.47 4.76 1.36
N ASN A 69 -6.01 3.56 1.00
CA ASN A 69 -4.70 3.02 1.36
C ASN A 69 -3.77 2.91 0.15
N THR A 70 -2.53 2.59 0.43
CA THR A 70 -1.44 2.54 -0.55
C THR A 70 -0.91 1.14 -0.72
N LEU A 71 -0.38 0.83 -1.89
CA LEU A 71 0.42 -0.37 -2.15
C LEU A 71 1.87 -0.13 -1.73
N ALA A 72 2.42 -1.02 -0.92
CA ALA A 72 3.80 -1.01 -0.49
C ALA A 72 4.55 -2.26 -0.98
N PRO A 73 5.78 -2.13 -1.49
CA PRO A 73 6.51 -3.21 -2.14
C PRO A 73 7.35 -4.00 -1.15
N PHE A 74 7.37 -5.31 -1.30
CA PHE A 74 8.22 -6.21 -0.52
C PHE A 74 8.88 -7.24 -1.45
N TYR A 75 10.13 -7.58 -1.17
CA TYR A 75 10.78 -8.73 -1.78
C TYR A 75 10.26 -10.01 -1.12
N PRO A 76 9.68 -10.97 -1.87
CA PRO A 76 9.08 -12.17 -1.27
C PRO A 76 10.12 -13.23 -0.88
N MET A 77 11.35 -13.16 -1.43
CA MET A 77 12.41 -14.13 -1.15
C MET A 77 13.28 -13.67 0.03
N VAL A 78 12.69 -13.71 1.23
CA VAL A 78 13.30 -13.39 2.52
C VAL A 78 12.92 -14.44 3.55
N ASP A 79 13.63 -14.54 4.66
CA ASP A 79 13.35 -15.51 5.71
C ASP A 79 12.32 -15.01 6.71
N GLU A 80 12.24 -13.69 6.93
CA GLU A 80 11.40 -13.11 7.96
C GLU A 80 10.52 -12.00 7.38
N THR A 81 9.28 -11.96 7.81
CA THR A 81 8.36 -10.85 7.56
C THR A 81 8.62 -9.76 8.59
N PRO A 82 8.76 -8.48 8.18
CA PRO A 82 8.92 -7.38 9.12
C PRO A 82 7.85 -7.35 10.21
N GLU A 83 8.25 -7.06 11.45
CA GLU A 83 7.36 -7.10 12.61
C GLU A 83 6.08 -6.25 12.41
N TYR A 84 6.21 -5.08 11.80
CA TYR A 84 5.08 -4.18 11.52
C TYR A 84 3.98 -4.83 10.67
N LEU A 85 4.30 -5.85 9.88
CA LEU A 85 3.35 -6.62 9.07
C LEU A 85 2.87 -7.89 9.77
N SER A 86 3.71 -8.49 10.63
CA SER A 86 3.47 -9.82 11.22
C SER A 86 2.87 -9.80 12.62
N ASN A 87 2.88 -8.65 13.31
CA ASN A 87 2.45 -8.51 14.70
C ASN A 87 0.96 -8.20 14.90
N THR A 88 0.11 -8.44 13.91
CA THR A 88 -1.33 -8.16 14.00
C THR A 88 -2.00 -9.03 15.05
N THR A 89 -2.74 -8.39 15.96
CA THR A 89 -3.55 -9.03 17.00
C THR A 89 -5.03 -8.69 16.85
N GLY A 90 -5.87 -9.20 17.74
CA GLY A 90 -7.29 -8.83 17.79
C GLY A 90 -7.55 -7.39 18.27
N ASP A 91 -6.55 -6.75 18.88
CA ASP A 91 -6.67 -5.40 19.42
C ASP A 91 -6.22 -4.36 18.41
N ALA A 92 -7.03 -3.32 18.21
CA ALA A 92 -6.71 -2.23 17.30
C ALA A 92 -5.52 -1.41 17.82
N SER A 93 -4.52 -1.21 16.95
CA SER A 93 -3.28 -0.51 17.30
C SER A 93 -2.63 0.11 16.08
N THR A 94 -2.02 1.29 16.22
CA THR A 94 -1.17 1.89 15.18
C THR A 94 0.19 1.20 15.02
N GLU A 95 0.52 0.26 15.91
CA GLU A 95 1.79 -0.44 15.95
C GLU A 95 1.89 -1.59 14.93
N ASN A 96 0.87 -1.81 14.10
CA ASN A 96 0.90 -2.75 13.00
C ASN A 96 0.22 -2.18 11.73
N PHE A 97 0.64 -2.66 10.59
CA PHE A 97 0.22 -2.16 9.29
C PHE A 97 -1.27 -2.40 9.00
N TYR A 98 -1.81 -3.55 9.44
CA TYR A 98 -3.21 -3.90 9.24
C TYR A 98 -4.14 -2.89 9.92
N TRP A 99 -3.97 -2.66 11.23
CA TRP A 99 -4.85 -1.75 11.98
C TRP A 99 -4.61 -0.28 11.65
N ALA A 100 -3.36 0.13 11.40
CA ALA A 100 -3.08 1.48 10.92
C ALA A 100 -3.81 1.76 9.60
N SER A 101 -3.76 0.84 8.65
CA SER A 101 -4.50 0.94 7.38
C SER A 101 -6.01 0.97 7.58
N ARG A 102 -6.55 0.14 8.51
CA ARG A 102 -7.96 0.14 8.87
C ARG A 102 -8.42 1.47 9.45
N MET A 103 -7.62 2.08 10.31
CA MET A 103 -7.95 3.37 10.93
C MET A 103 -7.93 4.50 9.91
N ILE A 104 -6.92 4.58 9.03
CA ILE A 104 -6.87 5.56 7.93
C ILE A 104 -8.13 5.43 7.07
N ALA A 105 -8.48 4.21 6.66
CA ALA A 105 -9.66 3.97 5.84
C ALA A 105 -10.96 4.38 6.54
N ALA A 106 -11.12 4.02 7.82
CA ALA A 106 -12.32 4.34 8.59
C ALA A 106 -12.49 5.85 8.81
N MET A 107 -11.41 6.55 9.14
CA MET A 107 -11.43 8.00 9.32
C MET A 107 -11.71 8.74 8.01
N THR A 108 -11.14 8.26 6.90
CA THR A 108 -11.37 8.85 5.59
C THR A 108 -12.81 8.63 5.12
N ASP A 109 -13.35 7.42 5.27
CA ASP A 109 -14.73 7.10 4.91
C ASP A 109 -15.75 7.92 5.74
N ALA A 110 -15.51 8.04 7.05
CA ALA A 110 -16.40 8.77 7.96
C ALA A 110 -16.54 10.26 7.63
N SER A 111 -15.54 10.88 7.04
CA SER A 111 -15.53 12.32 6.72
C SER A 111 -14.82 12.64 5.40
N TYR A 112 -15.15 11.90 4.36
CA TYR A 112 -14.45 11.89 3.06
C TYR A 112 -14.08 13.28 2.55
N SER A 113 -15.03 14.20 2.47
CA SER A 113 -14.78 15.56 1.93
C SER A 113 -13.73 16.37 2.70
N ARG A 114 -13.43 15.99 3.96
CA ARG A 114 -12.44 16.66 4.81
C ARG A 114 -11.12 15.91 4.86
N SER A 115 -11.15 14.60 4.70
CA SER A 115 -10.01 13.70 4.97
C SER A 115 -9.37 13.14 3.71
N VAL A 116 -10.06 13.13 2.56
CA VAL A 116 -9.53 12.54 1.32
C VAL A 116 -8.17 13.12 0.94
N PHE A 117 -7.99 14.41 1.11
CA PHE A 117 -6.71 15.09 0.82
C PHE A 117 -5.54 14.54 1.66
N HIS A 118 -5.77 14.18 2.92
CA HIS A 118 -4.75 13.56 3.75
C HIS A 118 -4.44 12.13 3.28
N ALA A 119 -5.48 11.35 2.95
CA ALA A 119 -5.30 10.01 2.40
C ALA A 119 -4.53 10.02 1.06
N GLU A 120 -4.84 10.96 0.16
CA GLU A 120 -4.11 11.12 -1.11
C GLU A 120 -2.64 11.47 -0.88
N ARG A 121 -2.35 12.41 0.02
CA ARG A 121 -0.96 12.75 0.38
C ARG A 121 -0.21 11.55 0.96
N TYR A 122 -0.85 10.78 1.81
CA TYR A 122 -0.28 9.54 2.34
C TYR A 122 0.05 8.57 1.21
N GLN A 123 -0.89 8.33 0.30
CA GLN A 123 -0.71 7.45 -0.85
C GLN A 123 0.46 7.89 -1.74
N GLU A 124 0.53 9.18 -2.07
CA GLU A 124 1.59 9.75 -2.89
C GLU A 124 2.95 9.66 -2.20
N SER A 125 3.02 10.01 -0.91
CA SER A 125 4.26 9.95 -0.14
C SER A 125 4.80 8.53 -0.03
N VAL A 126 3.94 7.56 0.33
CA VAL A 126 4.34 6.16 0.43
C VAL A 126 4.78 5.62 -0.92
N MET A 127 4.04 5.89 -1.99
CA MET A 127 4.40 5.43 -3.33
C MET A 127 5.76 5.98 -3.79
N ALA A 128 5.99 7.27 -3.62
CA ALA A 128 7.26 7.91 -3.98
C ALA A 128 8.43 7.32 -3.19
N LYS A 129 8.29 7.19 -1.87
CA LYS A 129 9.32 6.61 -1.00
C LYS A 129 9.56 5.12 -1.28
N SER A 130 8.51 4.37 -1.56
CA SER A 130 8.58 2.97 -1.97
C SER A 130 9.46 2.77 -3.21
N HIS A 131 9.24 3.58 -4.25
CA HIS A 131 10.08 3.54 -5.45
C HIS A 131 11.53 3.93 -5.17
N GLN A 132 11.76 4.93 -4.32
CA GLN A 132 13.13 5.32 -3.91
C GLN A 132 13.85 4.18 -3.17
N ILE A 133 13.17 3.51 -2.25
CA ILE A 133 13.72 2.35 -1.53
C ILE A 133 14.03 1.23 -2.50
N LEU A 134 13.09 0.81 -3.35
CA LEU A 134 13.30 -0.24 -4.34
C LEU A 134 14.51 0.07 -5.24
N ASN A 135 14.56 1.26 -5.83
CA ASN A 135 15.64 1.64 -6.74
C ASN A 135 17.02 1.59 -6.05
N ARG A 136 17.07 2.03 -4.80
CA ARG A 136 18.32 1.99 -4.02
C ARG A 136 18.77 0.55 -3.72
N TYR A 137 17.85 -0.31 -3.28
CA TYR A 137 18.17 -1.68 -2.96
C TYR A 137 18.42 -2.55 -4.20
N ASP A 138 17.72 -2.31 -5.31
CA ASP A 138 18.04 -2.91 -6.60
C ASP A 138 19.47 -2.57 -7.05
N ALA A 139 19.90 -1.32 -6.85
CA ALA A 139 21.28 -0.92 -7.18
C ALA A 139 22.33 -1.63 -6.29
N LEU A 140 21.99 -1.98 -5.04
CA LEU A 140 22.86 -2.79 -4.18
C LEU A 140 22.86 -4.26 -4.62
N LEU A 141 21.70 -4.82 -4.90
CA LEU A 141 21.53 -6.20 -5.37
C LEU A 141 22.27 -6.46 -6.69
N ASN A 142 22.26 -5.47 -7.60
CA ASN A 142 22.97 -5.59 -8.89
C ASN A 142 24.51 -5.63 -8.76
N LYS A 143 25.06 -5.22 -7.62
CA LYS A 143 26.51 -5.23 -7.36
C LYS A 143 26.95 -6.42 -6.50
N GLU A 144 26.01 -7.05 -5.80
CA GLU A 144 26.31 -8.15 -4.90
C GLU A 144 26.12 -9.51 -5.60
N THR A 145 27.09 -10.40 -5.45
CA THR A 145 27.08 -11.75 -6.06
C THR A 145 26.91 -12.86 -5.03
N ASP A 146 27.19 -12.56 -3.75
CA ASP A 146 27.03 -13.53 -2.65
C ASP A 146 25.54 -13.73 -2.33
N PRO A 147 24.99 -14.95 -2.45
CA PRO A 147 23.59 -15.22 -2.21
C PRO A 147 23.11 -14.85 -0.77
N ALA A 148 23.94 -15.08 0.24
CA ALA A 148 23.59 -14.77 1.62
C ALA A 148 23.50 -13.25 1.84
N LYS A 149 24.46 -12.49 1.31
CA LYS A 149 24.43 -11.02 1.37
C LYS A 149 23.28 -10.45 0.57
N ARG A 150 22.94 -11.02 -0.59
CA ARG A 150 21.76 -10.63 -1.37
C ARG A 150 20.47 -10.80 -0.57
N GLN A 151 20.37 -11.90 0.18
CA GLN A 151 19.23 -12.13 1.08
C GLN A 151 19.15 -11.09 2.19
N GLU A 152 20.26 -10.77 2.85
CA GLU A 152 20.34 -9.70 3.85
C GLU A 152 19.92 -8.33 3.27
N ILE A 153 20.31 -8.04 2.05
CA ILE A 153 19.93 -6.80 1.36
C ILE A 153 18.41 -6.74 1.16
N ARG A 154 17.77 -7.83 0.72
CA ARG A 154 16.30 -7.87 0.55
C ARG A 154 15.58 -7.76 1.90
N GLN A 155 16.09 -8.44 2.93
CA GLN A 155 15.52 -8.34 4.29
C GLN A 155 15.56 -6.89 4.79
N ARG A 156 16.70 -6.21 4.66
CA ARG A 156 16.85 -4.80 5.04
C ARG A 156 15.95 -3.88 4.21
N ALA A 157 15.74 -4.18 2.94
CA ALA A 157 14.80 -3.42 2.10
C ALA A 157 13.38 -3.51 2.66
N ASN A 158 12.92 -4.71 3.01
CA ASN A 158 11.60 -4.95 3.57
C ASN A 158 11.43 -4.24 4.94
N GLU A 159 12.44 -4.29 5.81
CA GLU A 159 12.43 -3.58 7.09
C GLU A 159 12.36 -2.06 6.91
N GLU A 160 13.04 -1.52 5.92
CA GLU A 160 12.99 -0.09 5.64
C GLU A 160 11.62 0.33 5.08
N VAL A 161 11.02 -0.47 4.21
CA VAL A 161 9.65 -0.23 3.75
C VAL A 161 8.67 -0.26 4.91
N ALA A 162 8.76 -1.26 5.80
CA ALA A 162 7.91 -1.37 6.98
C ALA A 162 8.06 -0.16 7.93
N SER A 163 9.28 0.28 8.18
CA SER A 163 9.59 1.45 9.00
C SER A 163 9.05 2.75 8.37
N MET A 164 9.18 2.89 7.06
CA MET A 164 8.62 4.01 6.30
C MET A 164 7.10 4.04 6.40
N LEU A 165 6.42 2.89 6.21
CA LEU A 165 4.97 2.77 6.33
C LEU A 165 4.47 3.18 7.72
N LYS A 166 5.13 2.71 8.78
CA LYS A 166 4.77 3.07 10.16
C LYS A 166 4.86 4.58 10.38
N LYS A 167 5.93 5.20 9.89
CA LYS A 167 6.12 6.65 9.99
C LYS A 167 5.04 7.42 9.23
N GLU A 168 4.83 7.09 7.95
CA GLU A 168 3.85 7.80 7.11
C GLU A 168 2.41 7.65 7.66
N ALA A 169 2.04 6.46 8.15
CA ALA A 169 0.74 6.26 8.77
C ALA A 169 0.55 7.06 10.07
N THR A 170 1.62 7.29 10.83
CA THR A 170 1.57 8.08 12.07
C THR A 170 1.46 9.58 11.77
N ASP A 171 2.06 10.04 10.67
CA ASP A 171 2.08 11.45 10.27
C ASP A 171 0.78 11.87 9.50
N THR A 172 -0.12 10.91 9.20
CA THR A 172 -1.37 11.12 8.44
C THR A 172 -2.55 11.40 9.36
#